data_a6ae5d2406b98543dd39ac5722c30486
#
_entry.id   a6ae5d2406b98543dd39ac5722c30486
#
_cell.length_a   1.000
_cell.length_b   1.000
_cell.length_c   1.000
_cell.angle_alpha   90.00
_cell.angle_beta   90.00
_cell.angle_gamma   90.00
#
_symmetry.space_group_name_H-M   'P 1'
#
loop_
_entity.id
_entity.type
_entity.pdbx_description
1 polymer ?
#
loop_
_entity_poly.entity_id
_entity_poly.type
_entity_poly.pdbx_seq_one_letter_code
_entity_poly.pdbx_strand_id
1 'polypeptide(L)'
;MNKNGLILAKANDFCNSGNPKLTVVLIHGIASDSSTFKGLLDYLENSKKLDDVRFITFDLLGSGKSMKSDDLNYDYTEQLTALRNAIKKLDIKTPLVLVGHSLGTFIVTRYADKYKDEVKSLILISAPVYTKKDFDNPAFITGIKLFKDAVSVKDPALTKEKSFNNLMDNIVLDKNNYDALANIKTPTNIIYGELDQFIGSFNYPKLLKDNPKYIIINKTPGRHGISHDKYDKVCEILEKELNETI
;
A
#
# COMPACT_ATOMS: atom_id res chain seq x y z
N MET A 1 -9.28 -14.13 20.66
CA MET A 1 -10.18 -13.80 19.53
C MET A 1 -9.93 -14.76 18.37
N ASN A 2 -10.96 -15.25 17.67
CA ASN A 2 -10.79 -16.12 16.51
C ASN A 2 -10.31 -15.27 15.30
N LYS A 3 -9.03 -15.38 14.94
CA LYS A 3 -8.41 -14.58 13.85
C LYS A 3 -9.03 -14.86 12.46
N ASN A 4 -9.74 -15.98 12.29
CA ASN A 4 -10.38 -16.33 11.01
C ASN A 4 -11.58 -15.42 10.67
N GLY A 5 -12.14 -14.70 11.64
CA GLY A 5 -13.23 -13.74 11.44
C GLY A 5 -12.78 -12.31 11.13
N LEU A 6 -11.47 -12.03 11.08
CA LEU A 6 -10.98 -10.69 10.76
C LEU A 6 -11.28 -10.35 9.30
N ILE A 7 -11.78 -9.13 9.08
CA ILE A 7 -12.10 -8.60 7.75
C ILE A 7 -11.87 -7.10 7.72
N LEU A 8 -11.31 -6.59 6.62
CA LEU A 8 -11.17 -5.15 6.41
C LEU A 8 -12.50 -4.51 6.03
N ALA A 9 -12.74 -3.31 6.53
CA ALA A 9 -13.88 -2.50 6.12
C ALA A 9 -13.65 -1.93 4.72
N LYS A 10 -14.61 -2.19 3.82
CA LYS A 10 -14.65 -1.61 2.49
C LYS A 10 -15.17 -0.18 2.58
N ALA A 11 -14.45 0.78 1.97
CA ALA A 11 -14.84 2.17 1.96
C ALA A 11 -15.40 2.61 0.60
N ASN A 12 -14.75 2.23 -0.49
CA ASN A 12 -15.22 2.52 -1.85
C ASN A 12 -15.29 1.24 -2.67
N ASP A 13 -16.18 1.21 -3.67
CA ASP A 13 -16.33 0.11 -4.62
C ASP A 13 -17.14 0.61 -5.82
N PHE A 14 -16.49 0.86 -6.95
CA PHE A 14 -17.13 1.33 -8.15
C PHE A 14 -16.47 0.81 -9.43
N CYS A 15 -17.25 0.76 -10.51
CA CYS A 15 -16.82 0.48 -11.87
C CYS A 15 -17.79 1.22 -12.80
N ASN A 16 -17.29 2.12 -13.65
CA ASN A 16 -18.15 3.01 -14.47
C ASN A 16 -19.02 2.22 -15.46
N SER A 17 -18.45 1.22 -16.13
CA SER A 17 -19.20 0.39 -17.08
C SER A 17 -20.15 -0.62 -16.40
N GLY A 18 -19.97 -0.88 -15.10
CA GLY A 18 -20.68 -1.95 -14.40
C GLY A 18 -20.25 -3.38 -14.80
N ASN A 19 -19.34 -3.52 -15.76
CA ASN A 19 -18.81 -4.81 -16.23
C ASN A 19 -17.28 -4.85 -16.19
N PRO A 20 -16.67 -5.08 -15.04
CA PRO A 20 -15.23 -4.95 -14.86
C PRO A 20 -14.47 -6.03 -15.62
N LYS A 21 -13.39 -5.63 -16.31
CA LYS A 21 -12.36 -6.50 -16.89
C LYS A 21 -11.12 -6.61 -15.99
N LEU A 22 -10.94 -5.66 -15.09
CA LEU A 22 -9.84 -5.60 -14.13
C LEU A 22 -10.38 -5.13 -12.78
N THR A 23 -9.87 -5.66 -11.68
CA THR A 23 -10.14 -5.15 -10.32
C THR A 23 -8.86 -4.62 -9.68
N VAL A 24 -8.95 -3.42 -9.13
CA VAL A 24 -7.87 -2.73 -8.42
C VAL A 24 -8.27 -2.56 -6.97
N VAL A 25 -7.46 -3.08 -6.05
CA VAL A 25 -7.63 -2.90 -4.60
C VAL A 25 -6.54 -1.98 -4.07
N LEU A 26 -6.94 -0.90 -3.39
CA LEU A 26 -6.04 0.12 -2.85
C LEU A 26 -5.97 0.03 -1.33
N ILE A 27 -4.75 0.03 -0.79
CA ILE A 27 -4.42 -0.08 0.64
C ILE A 27 -3.60 1.13 1.08
N HIS A 28 -4.13 1.88 2.04
CA HIS A 28 -3.56 3.14 2.54
C HIS A 28 -2.32 2.98 3.43
N GLY A 29 -1.70 4.10 3.79
CA GLY A 29 -0.54 4.19 4.66
C GLY A 29 -0.86 4.23 6.15
N ILE A 30 0.18 4.39 6.98
CA ILE A 30 0.05 4.50 8.44
C ILE A 30 -0.65 5.80 8.84
N ALA A 31 -1.33 5.80 9.98
CA ALA A 31 -2.06 6.94 10.55
C ALA A 31 -3.02 7.62 9.54
N SER A 32 -3.63 6.81 8.67
CA SER A 32 -4.52 7.24 7.60
C SER A 32 -5.68 6.24 7.46
N ASP A 33 -6.54 6.48 6.49
CA ASP A 33 -7.59 5.59 6.03
C ASP A 33 -7.73 5.70 4.49
N SER A 34 -8.73 5.08 3.93
CA SER A 34 -9.02 5.09 2.49
C SER A 34 -9.31 6.48 1.91
N SER A 35 -9.60 7.49 2.72
CA SER A 35 -9.81 8.87 2.25
C SER A 35 -8.54 9.48 1.63
N THR A 36 -7.37 8.91 1.95
CA THR A 36 -6.09 9.30 1.32
C THR A 36 -6.11 9.15 -0.21
N PHE A 37 -6.95 8.27 -0.74
CA PHE A 37 -7.08 8.03 -2.17
C PHE A 37 -8.15 8.88 -2.86
N LYS A 38 -8.86 9.76 -2.12
CA LYS A 38 -9.99 10.49 -2.69
C LYS A 38 -9.65 11.20 -4.01
N GLY A 39 -8.62 12.03 -4.04
CA GLY A 39 -8.26 12.76 -5.26
C GLY A 39 -7.77 11.83 -6.39
N LEU A 40 -7.09 10.72 -6.06
CA LEU A 40 -6.71 9.70 -7.02
C LEU A 40 -7.96 9.02 -7.62
N LEU A 41 -8.91 8.63 -6.78
CA LEU A 41 -10.15 8.00 -7.23
C LEU A 41 -11.00 8.97 -8.06
N ASP A 42 -11.11 10.23 -7.65
CA ASP A 42 -11.81 11.28 -8.40
C ASP A 42 -11.23 11.43 -9.82
N TYR A 43 -9.90 11.35 -9.98
CA TYR A 43 -9.26 11.37 -11.30
C TYR A 43 -9.57 10.09 -12.10
N LEU A 44 -9.40 8.91 -11.51
CA LEU A 44 -9.57 7.62 -12.18
C LEU A 44 -11.03 7.38 -12.59
N GLU A 45 -11.99 7.80 -11.79
CA GLU A 45 -13.43 7.72 -12.09
C GLU A 45 -13.80 8.56 -13.31
N ASN A 46 -13.10 9.67 -13.55
CA ASN A 46 -13.32 10.54 -14.71
C ASN A 46 -12.53 10.08 -15.95
N SER A 47 -11.64 9.09 -15.84
CA SER A 47 -10.88 8.58 -16.97
C SER A 47 -11.70 7.58 -17.80
N LYS A 48 -12.02 7.95 -19.04
CA LYS A 48 -12.72 7.09 -20.00
C LYS A 48 -11.94 5.81 -20.38
N LYS A 49 -10.64 5.81 -20.18
CA LYS A 49 -9.79 4.64 -20.47
C LYS A 49 -9.95 3.53 -19.42
N LEU A 50 -10.50 3.86 -18.25
CA LEU A 50 -10.62 2.96 -17.11
C LEU A 50 -12.07 2.63 -16.75
N ASP A 51 -13.03 2.88 -17.68
CA ASP A 51 -14.46 2.59 -17.45
C ASP A 51 -14.71 1.12 -17.06
N ASP A 52 -13.91 0.17 -17.59
CA ASP A 52 -14.00 -1.28 -17.30
C ASP A 52 -13.11 -1.71 -16.11
N VAL A 53 -12.59 -0.78 -15.32
CA VAL A 53 -11.81 -1.08 -14.11
C VAL A 53 -12.67 -0.89 -12.87
N ARG A 54 -12.70 -1.91 -12.01
CA ARG A 54 -13.34 -1.83 -10.68
C ARG A 54 -12.31 -1.36 -9.66
N PHE A 55 -12.57 -0.26 -8.99
CA PHE A 55 -11.74 0.29 -7.93
C PHE A 55 -12.36 0.03 -6.56
N ILE A 56 -11.56 -0.53 -5.66
CA ILE A 56 -11.98 -0.87 -4.30
C ILE A 56 -10.94 -0.35 -3.32
N THR A 57 -11.37 0.32 -2.25
CA THR A 57 -10.50 0.70 -1.15
C THR A 57 -10.91 0.00 0.14
N PHE A 58 -9.92 -0.38 0.93
CA PHE A 58 -10.12 -0.92 2.27
C PHE A 58 -9.38 -0.10 3.31
N ASP A 59 -9.97 0.01 4.49
CA ASP A 59 -9.28 0.48 5.68
C ASP A 59 -8.55 -0.69 6.35
N LEU A 60 -7.28 -0.51 6.69
CA LEU A 60 -6.50 -1.50 7.44
C LEU A 60 -7.06 -1.72 8.85
N LEU A 61 -6.85 -2.90 9.43
CA LEU A 61 -7.16 -3.11 10.85
C LEU A 61 -6.44 -2.05 11.70
N GLY A 62 -7.16 -1.48 12.62
CA GLY A 62 -6.67 -0.38 13.45
C GLY A 62 -6.90 1.02 12.87
N SER A 63 -7.45 1.13 11.66
CA SER A 63 -7.66 2.40 10.95
C SER A 63 -9.08 2.56 10.43
N GLY A 64 -9.50 3.80 10.18
CA GLY A 64 -10.76 4.15 9.55
C GLY A 64 -11.96 3.42 10.16
N LYS A 65 -12.74 2.75 9.32
CA LYS A 65 -13.93 1.96 9.71
C LYS A 65 -13.62 0.51 10.06
N SER A 66 -12.37 0.05 9.87
CA SER A 66 -11.98 -1.31 10.25
C SER A 66 -11.89 -1.48 11.76
N MET A 67 -11.91 -2.75 12.20
CA MET A 67 -11.84 -3.10 13.62
C MET A 67 -10.64 -2.46 14.32
N LYS A 68 -10.91 -1.86 15.48
CA LYS A 68 -9.94 -1.30 16.41
C LYS A 68 -10.10 -1.99 17.76
N SER A 69 -9.30 -3.03 18.03
CA SER A 69 -9.35 -3.83 19.27
C SER A 69 -8.00 -3.86 19.97
N ASP A 70 -8.02 -3.80 21.28
CA ASP A 70 -6.82 -3.96 22.11
C ASP A 70 -6.29 -5.40 22.16
N ASP A 71 -7.08 -6.37 21.67
CA ASP A 71 -6.68 -7.79 21.54
C ASP A 71 -5.85 -8.06 20.28
N LEU A 72 -5.73 -7.09 19.35
CA LEU A 72 -4.99 -7.25 18.11
C LEU A 72 -3.54 -6.76 18.25
N ASN A 73 -2.64 -7.47 17.60
CA ASN A 73 -1.24 -7.09 17.44
C ASN A 73 -0.99 -6.23 16.19
N TYR A 74 -1.96 -6.21 15.27
CA TYR A 74 -1.86 -5.50 13.98
C TYR A 74 -0.64 -5.94 13.14
N ASP A 75 -0.21 -7.19 13.32
CA ASP A 75 0.89 -7.79 12.59
C ASP A 75 0.50 -8.22 11.16
N TYR A 76 1.46 -8.71 10.38
CA TYR A 76 1.21 -9.20 9.03
C TYR A 76 0.16 -10.31 8.98
N THR A 77 0.16 -11.23 9.96
CA THR A 77 -0.78 -12.34 9.97
C THR A 77 -2.22 -11.85 10.05
N GLU A 78 -2.48 -10.88 10.92
CA GLU A 78 -3.80 -10.31 11.10
C GLU A 78 -4.23 -9.45 9.91
N GLN A 79 -3.34 -8.57 9.42
CA GLN A 79 -3.63 -7.72 8.27
C GLN A 79 -3.88 -8.53 7.00
N LEU A 80 -3.01 -9.52 6.70
CA LEU A 80 -3.16 -10.36 5.51
C LEU A 80 -4.39 -11.26 5.58
N THR A 81 -4.73 -11.78 6.76
CA THR A 81 -5.95 -12.57 6.96
C THR A 81 -7.18 -11.72 6.70
N ALA A 82 -7.21 -10.49 7.26
CA ALA A 82 -8.33 -9.59 7.09
C ALA A 82 -8.50 -9.11 5.64
N LEU A 83 -7.39 -8.79 4.96
CA LEU A 83 -7.40 -8.42 3.54
C LEU A 83 -7.87 -9.58 2.67
N ARG A 84 -7.36 -10.80 2.90
CA ARG A 84 -7.79 -11.98 2.15
C ARG A 84 -9.27 -12.28 2.32
N ASN A 85 -9.78 -12.19 3.53
CA ASN A 85 -11.20 -12.40 3.80
C ASN A 85 -12.06 -11.35 3.11
N ALA A 86 -11.61 -10.09 3.09
CA ALA A 86 -12.30 -9.02 2.38
C ALA A 86 -12.31 -9.25 0.86
N ILE A 87 -11.19 -9.62 0.26
CA ILE A 87 -11.08 -9.94 -1.18
C ILE A 87 -11.95 -11.14 -1.54
N LYS A 88 -11.90 -12.22 -0.76
CA LYS A 88 -12.74 -13.41 -1.00
C LYS A 88 -14.24 -13.11 -0.95
N LYS A 89 -14.66 -12.24 -0.02
CA LYS A 89 -16.08 -11.84 0.10
C LYS A 89 -16.59 -11.08 -1.13
N LEU A 90 -15.70 -10.45 -1.91
CA LEU A 90 -16.06 -9.73 -3.12
C LEU A 90 -16.30 -10.64 -4.34
N ASP A 91 -15.91 -11.91 -4.25
CA ASP A 91 -16.00 -12.91 -5.33
C ASP A 91 -15.44 -12.40 -6.68
N ILE A 92 -14.24 -11.81 -6.64
CA ILE A 92 -13.58 -11.20 -7.80
C ILE A 92 -13.27 -12.29 -8.83
N LYS A 93 -13.74 -12.09 -10.06
CA LYS A 93 -13.53 -13.02 -11.21
C LYS A 93 -12.53 -12.44 -12.24
N THR A 94 -12.16 -11.19 -12.10
CA THR A 94 -11.23 -10.49 -13.00
C THR A 94 -9.80 -10.60 -12.47
N PRO A 95 -8.77 -10.34 -13.30
CA PRO A 95 -7.42 -10.14 -12.81
C PRO A 95 -7.39 -9.10 -11.68
N LEU A 96 -6.55 -9.31 -10.67
CA LEU A 96 -6.44 -8.46 -9.48
C LEU A 96 -5.11 -7.70 -9.48
N VAL A 97 -5.19 -6.39 -9.43
CA VAL A 97 -4.06 -5.50 -9.17
C VAL A 97 -4.16 -4.96 -7.74
N LEU A 98 -3.06 -5.02 -7.00
CA LEU A 98 -3.00 -4.42 -5.67
C LEU A 98 -2.16 -3.14 -5.71
N VAL A 99 -2.72 -2.07 -5.17
CA VAL A 99 -2.07 -0.77 -5.03
C VAL A 99 -1.83 -0.51 -3.55
N GLY A 100 -0.60 -0.28 -3.15
CA GLY A 100 -0.25 0.11 -1.78
C GLY A 100 0.34 1.52 -1.73
N HIS A 101 0.01 2.28 -0.69
CA HIS A 101 0.68 3.54 -0.37
C HIS A 101 1.45 3.43 0.93
N SER A 102 2.72 3.84 0.96
CA SER A 102 3.54 3.87 2.18
C SER A 102 3.51 2.52 2.91
N LEU A 103 3.01 2.44 4.17
CA LEU A 103 2.81 1.18 4.89
C LEU A 103 2.00 0.16 4.08
N GLY A 104 0.99 0.59 3.34
CA GLY A 104 0.18 -0.30 2.51
C GLY A 104 1.00 -1.08 1.48
N THR A 105 2.16 -0.54 1.03
CA THR A 105 3.06 -1.23 0.11
C THR A 105 3.62 -2.52 0.69
N PHE A 106 3.93 -2.53 1.98
CA PHE A 106 4.40 -3.73 2.67
C PHE A 106 3.31 -4.80 2.74
N ILE A 107 2.06 -4.38 3.03
CA ILE A 107 0.92 -5.30 3.12
C ILE A 107 0.66 -5.96 1.76
N VAL A 108 0.56 -5.18 0.67
CA VAL A 108 0.28 -5.74 -0.65
C VAL A 108 1.44 -6.58 -1.20
N THR A 109 2.69 -6.22 -0.89
CA THR A 109 3.87 -7.04 -1.24
C THR A 109 3.83 -8.40 -0.56
N ARG A 110 3.58 -8.44 0.76
CA ARG A 110 3.45 -9.70 1.51
C ARG A 110 2.23 -10.52 1.10
N TYR A 111 1.13 -9.84 0.71
CA TYR A 111 -0.03 -10.53 0.16
C TYR A 111 0.31 -11.22 -1.17
N ALA A 112 0.94 -10.50 -2.10
CA ALA A 112 1.31 -11.04 -3.41
C ALA A 112 2.36 -12.17 -3.30
N ASP A 113 3.31 -12.08 -2.38
CA ASP A 113 4.27 -13.16 -2.13
C ASP A 113 3.56 -14.43 -1.62
N LYS A 114 2.62 -14.27 -0.69
CA LYS A 114 1.88 -15.39 -0.08
C LYS A 114 0.82 -16.00 -1.01
N TYR A 115 0.17 -15.17 -1.84
CA TYR A 115 -0.95 -15.53 -2.70
C TYR A 115 -0.67 -15.14 -4.16
N LYS A 116 0.53 -15.48 -4.63
CA LYS A 116 1.08 -15.06 -5.93
C LYS A 116 0.19 -15.35 -7.14
N ASP A 117 -0.56 -16.44 -7.10
CA ASP A 117 -1.45 -16.84 -8.20
C ASP A 117 -2.76 -16.01 -8.24
N GLU A 118 -3.05 -15.22 -7.20
CA GLU A 118 -4.24 -14.38 -7.11
C GLU A 118 -3.97 -12.93 -7.60
N VAL A 119 -2.68 -12.52 -7.71
CA VAL A 119 -2.31 -11.12 -7.97
C VAL A 119 -1.60 -11.00 -9.31
N LYS A 120 -2.18 -10.23 -10.22
CA LYS A 120 -1.65 -9.97 -11.57
C LYS A 120 -0.41 -9.07 -11.52
N SER A 121 -0.51 -7.95 -10.78
CA SER A 121 0.59 -7.00 -10.60
C SER A 121 0.43 -6.15 -9.34
N LEU A 122 1.52 -5.48 -8.96
CA LEU A 122 1.58 -4.53 -7.84
C LEU A 122 1.90 -3.13 -8.35
N ILE A 123 1.25 -2.13 -7.77
CA ILE A 123 1.62 -0.73 -7.89
C ILE A 123 1.90 -0.19 -6.49
N LEU A 124 3.13 0.19 -6.23
CA LEU A 124 3.62 0.60 -4.93
C LEU A 124 3.94 2.09 -4.95
N ILE A 125 3.12 2.89 -4.27
CA ILE A 125 3.26 4.34 -4.22
C ILE A 125 4.00 4.72 -2.94
N SER A 126 5.10 5.46 -3.07
CA SER A 126 5.96 5.87 -1.96
C SER A 126 6.38 4.68 -1.07
N ALA A 127 6.85 3.60 -1.71
CA ALA A 127 7.26 2.38 -1.02
C ALA A 127 8.53 2.60 -0.18
N PRO A 128 8.52 2.45 1.16
CA PRO A 128 9.75 2.51 1.93
C PRO A 128 10.65 1.30 1.63
N VAL A 129 11.93 1.57 1.37
CA VAL A 129 12.92 0.54 1.02
C VAL A 129 14.13 0.67 1.95
N TYR A 130 14.09 -0.01 3.08
CA TYR A 130 15.16 -0.02 4.08
C TYR A 130 15.84 -1.38 4.14
N THR A 131 17.15 -1.39 4.01
CA THR A 131 17.95 -2.60 4.18
C THR A 131 18.24 -2.86 5.66
N LYS A 132 18.67 -4.08 6.00
CA LYS A 132 19.06 -4.41 7.38
C LYS A 132 20.15 -3.47 7.93
N LYS A 133 21.07 -2.98 7.07
CA LYS A 133 22.14 -2.05 7.45
C LYS A 133 21.61 -0.67 7.86
N ASP A 134 20.48 -0.24 7.32
CA ASP A 134 19.90 1.06 7.69
C ASP A 134 19.48 1.06 9.16
N PHE A 135 19.03 -0.08 9.68
CA PHE A 135 18.65 -0.23 11.09
C PHE A 135 19.86 -0.25 12.06
N ASP A 136 21.08 -0.34 11.56
CA ASP A 136 22.30 -0.19 12.35
C ASP A 136 22.84 1.24 12.33
N ASN A 137 22.20 2.15 11.54
CA ASN A 137 22.59 3.55 11.43
C ASN A 137 21.87 4.42 12.47
N PRO A 138 22.59 5.05 13.41
CA PRO A 138 21.98 5.90 14.44
C PRO A 138 21.16 7.07 13.88
N ALA A 139 21.57 7.65 12.76
CA ALA A 139 20.84 8.74 12.12
C ALA A 139 19.48 8.26 11.56
N PHE A 140 19.44 7.05 10.99
CA PHE A 140 18.20 6.43 10.55
C PHE A 140 17.24 6.17 11.71
N ILE A 141 17.73 5.60 12.81
CA ILE A 141 16.92 5.35 14.02
C ILE A 141 16.38 6.65 14.60
N THR A 142 17.21 7.70 14.64
CA THR A 142 16.76 9.04 15.07
C THR A 142 15.66 9.59 14.14
N GLY A 143 15.83 9.44 12.83
CA GLY A 143 14.82 9.83 11.83
C GLY A 143 13.48 9.10 12.01
N ILE A 144 13.52 7.79 12.25
CA ILE A 144 12.31 7.00 12.55
C ILE A 144 11.63 7.49 13.83
N LYS A 145 12.39 7.78 14.87
CA LYS A 145 11.83 8.32 16.12
C LYS A 145 11.14 9.66 15.89
N LEU A 146 11.80 10.58 15.20
CA LEU A 146 11.21 11.89 14.85
C LEU A 146 9.96 11.72 13.97
N PHE A 147 9.95 10.78 13.05
CA PHE A 147 8.77 10.45 12.25
C PHE A 147 7.63 9.93 13.14
N LYS A 148 7.89 8.97 14.04
CA LYS A 148 6.89 8.49 15.02
C LYS A 148 6.30 9.65 15.83
N ASP A 149 7.12 10.53 16.34
CA ASP A 149 6.70 11.68 17.16
C ASP A 149 5.88 12.70 16.33
N ALA A 150 6.26 12.93 15.07
CA ALA A 150 5.58 13.89 14.19
C ALA A 150 4.22 13.37 13.67
N VAL A 151 4.11 12.05 13.45
CA VAL A 151 2.92 11.37 12.91
C VAL A 151 2.05 10.79 14.02
N SER A 152 2.55 10.81 15.28
CA SER A 152 1.81 10.33 16.44
C SER A 152 0.39 10.91 16.44
N VAL A 153 -0.54 10.02 16.59
CA VAL A 153 -1.98 10.11 16.32
C VAL A 153 -2.59 11.47 16.63
N LYS A 154 -2.73 12.30 15.60
CA LYS A 154 -3.42 13.58 15.68
C LYS A 154 -4.94 13.42 15.74
N ASP A 155 -5.45 12.29 15.25
CA ASP A 155 -6.87 11.97 15.24
C ASP A 155 -7.11 10.52 15.71
N PRO A 156 -7.52 10.33 16.98
CA PRO A 156 -7.85 9.00 17.52
C PRO A 156 -9.02 8.31 16.82
N ALA A 157 -9.86 9.06 16.09
CA ALA A 157 -10.95 8.47 15.30
C ALA A 157 -10.41 7.71 14.10
N LEU A 158 -9.30 8.16 13.51
CA LEU A 158 -8.66 7.48 12.39
C LEU A 158 -7.88 6.25 12.84
N THR A 159 -7.03 6.37 13.86
CA THR A 159 -6.17 5.28 14.32
C THR A 159 -5.93 5.37 15.81
N LYS A 160 -6.11 4.26 16.55
CA LYS A 160 -5.73 4.22 17.97
C LYS A 160 -4.22 4.22 18.15
N GLU A 161 -3.71 4.81 19.23
CA GLU A 161 -2.28 4.86 19.55
C GLU A 161 -1.63 3.47 19.56
N LYS A 162 -2.28 2.48 20.18
CA LYS A 162 -1.80 1.08 20.20
C LYS A 162 -1.68 0.52 18.79
N SER A 163 -2.67 0.73 17.92
CA SER A 163 -2.60 0.22 16.55
C SER A 163 -1.50 0.92 15.75
N PHE A 164 -1.32 2.22 15.94
CA PHE A 164 -0.22 2.96 15.32
C PHE A 164 1.14 2.39 15.72
N ASN A 165 1.39 2.23 17.03
CA ASN A 165 2.66 1.70 17.52
C ASN A 165 2.91 0.28 17.02
N ASN A 166 1.92 -0.61 17.08
CA ASN A 166 2.06 -1.98 16.62
C ASN A 166 2.25 -2.08 15.08
N LEU A 167 1.57 -1.25 14.30
CA LEU A 167 1.80 -1.17 12.84
C LEU A 167 3.21 -0.67 12.52
N MET A 168 3.71 0.32 13.27
CA MET A 168 5.10 0.76 13.13
C MET A 168 6.07 -0.37 13.44
N ASP A 169 5.94 -0.99 14.61
CA ASP A 169 6.93 -1.94 15.11
C ASP A 169 6.87 -3.29 14.39
N ASN A 170 5.68 -3.79 14.03
CA ASN A 170 5.50 -5.11 13.42
C ASN A 170 5.53 -5.10 11.88
N ILE A 171 5.34 -3.94 11.24
CA ILE A 171 5.25 -3.85 9.78
C ILE A 171 6.28 -2.89 9.21
N VAL A 172 6.26 -1.62 9.59
CA VAL A 172 7.17 -0.62 8.99
C VAL A 172 8.63 -0.92 9.33
N LEU A 173 8.90 -1.33 10.58
CA LEU A 173 10.23 -1.62 11.08
C LEU A 173 10.65 -3.10 10.95
N ASP A 174 9.88 -3.92 10.23
CA ASP A 174 10.30 -5.29 9.92
C ASP A 174 11.54 -5.27 9.01
N LYS A 175 12.67 -5.72 9.56
CA LYS A 175 13.97 -5.79 8.86
C LYS A 175 13.97 -6.70 7.61
N ASN A 176 12.92 -7.48 7.40
CA ASN A 176 12.77 -8.36 6.24
C ASN A 176 11.94 -7.74 5.11
N ASN A 177 11.51 -6.49 5.23
CA ASN A 177 10.72 -5.82 4.18
C ASN A 177 11.50 -5.67 2.87
N TYR A 178 12.79 -5.31 2.95
CA TYR A 178 13.65 -5.26 1.78
C TYR A 178 13.72 -6.62 1.08
N ASP A 179 14.02 -7.68 1.84
CA ASP A 179 14.18 -9.03 1.28
C ASP A 179 12.89 -9.52 0.61
N ALA A 180 11.72 -9.20 1.18
CA ALA A 180 10.44 -9.55 0.58
C ALA A 180 10.24 -8.88 -0.79
N LEU A 181 10.55 -7.58 -0.89
CA LEU A 181 10.42 -6.85 -2.14
C LEU A 181 11.49 -7.26 -3.16
N ALA A 182 12.74 -7.48 -2.72
CA ALA A 182 13.83 -7.93 -3.59
C ALA A 182 13.61 -9.34 -4.17
N ASN A 183 12.78 -10.17 -3.52
CA ASN A 183 12.48 -11.52 -3.99
C ASN A 183 11.09 -11.68 -4.61
N ILE A 184 10.30 -10.61 -4.73
CA ILE A 184 8.96 -10.67 -5.31
C ILE A 184 8.99 -11.23 -6.74
N LYS A 185 8.02 -12.06 -7.10
CA LYS A 185 7.87 -12.64 -8.45
C LYS A 185 6.65 -12.07 -9.20
N THR A 186 5.88 -11.22 -8.54
CA THR A 186 4.76 -10.50 -9.15
C THR A 186 5.30 -9.23 -9.82
N PRO A 187 4.93 -8.93 -11.08
CA PRO A 187 5.28 -7.66 -11.74
C PRO A 187 4.93 -6.48 -10.83
N THR A 188 5.90 -5.61 -10.59
CA THR A 188 5.79 -4.56 -9.59
C THR A 188 6.28 -3.23 -10.15
N ASN A 189 5.40 -2.23 -10.14
CA ASN A 189 5.72 -0.85 -10.49
C ASN A 189 5.79 0.00 -9.22
N ILE A 190 6.92 0.62 -8.96
CA ILE A 190 7.13 1.54 -7.83
C ILE A 190 7.06 2.97 -8.37
N ILE A 191 6.20 3.80 -7.76
CA ILE A 191 6.06 5.21 -8.09
C ILE A 191 6.43 6.02 -6.84
N TYR A 192 7.36 6.96 -6.95
CA TYR A 192 7.78 7.77 -5.81
C TYR A 192 8.08 9.23 -6.16
N GLY A 193 7.88 10.12 -5.19
CA GLY A 193 8.26 11.52 -5.29
C GLY A 193 9.77 11.73 -5.06
N GLU A 194 10.43 12.52 -5.90
CA GLU A 194 11.88 12.78 -5.77
C GLU A 194 12.28 13.51 -4.47
N LEU A 195 11.32 14.21 -3.83
CA LEU A 195 11.50 14.91 -2.56
C LEU A 195 10.98 14.11 -1.36
N ASP A 196 10.66 12.82 -1.57
CA ASP A 196 10.20 11.93 -0.50
C ASP A 196 11.37 11.48 0.38
N GLN A 197 11.42 12.01 1.59
CA GLN A 197 12.49 11.75 2.55
C GLN A 197 12.25 10.51 3.43
N PHE A 198 11.05 9.89 3.33
CA PHE A 198 10.63 8.82 4.24
C PHE A 198 10.76 7.41 3.66
N ILE A 199 11.18 7.25 2.41
CA ILE A 199 11.13 5.97 1.70
C ILE A 199 12.48 5.28 1.50
N GLY A 200 13.59 5.92 1.89
CA GLY A 200 14.92 5.34 1.64
C GLY A 200 15.22 5.15 0.16
N SER A 201 14.83 6.13 -0.70
CA SER A 201 14.97 6.05 -2.16
C SER A 201 16.41 5.81 -2.64
N PHE A 202 17.40 6.07 -1.79
CA PHE A 202 18.81 5.74 -2.05
C PHE A 202 19.08 4.23 -2.20
N ASN A 203 18.18 3.37 -1.72
CA ASN A 203 18.24 1.92 -1.89
C ASN A 203 17.59 1.42 -3.20
N TYR A 204 16.87 2.25 -3.94
CA TYR A 204 16.21 1.82 -5.19
C TYR A 204 17.18 1.31 -6.27
N PRO A 205 18.37 1.91 -6.48
CA PRO A 205 19.34 1.34 -7.43
C PRO A 205 19.79 -0.08 -7.06
N LYS A 206 19.93 -0.35 -5.76
CA LYS A 206 20.23 -1.70 -5.26
C LYS A 206 19.06 -2.65 -5.51
N LEU A 207 17.83 -2.22 -5.23
CA LEU A 207 16.63 -3.02 -5.44
C LEU A 207 16.45 -3.40 -6.92
N LEU A 208 16.66 -2.46 -7.85
CA LEU A 208 16.63 -2.73 -9.30
C LEU A 208 17.71 -3.74 -9.73
N LYS A 209 18.90 -3.67 -9.13
CA LYS A 209 19.96 -4.64 -9.39
C LYS A 209 19.62 -6.04 -8.86
N ASP A 210 18.98 -6.10 -7.69
CA ASP A 210 18.64 -7.37 -7.04
C ASP A 210 17.44 -8.06 -7.72
N ASN A 211 16.49 -7.29 -8.27
CA ASN A 211 15.29 -7.84 -8.92
C ASN A 211 14.90 -7.11 -10.22
N PRO A 212 15.75 -7.10 -11.27
CA PRO A 212 15.51 -6.33 -12.49
C PRO A 212 14.38 -6.89 -13.36
N LYS A 213 13.99 -8.15 -13.13
CA LYS A 213 12.97 -8.83 -13.93
C LYS A 213 11.55 -8.40 -13.58
N TYR A 214 11.31 -8.12 -12.29
CA TYR A 214 9.96 -7.94 -11.77
C TYR A 214 9.68 -6.51 -11.29
N ILE A 215 10.71 -5.66 -11.17
CA ILE A 215 10.56 -4.31 -10.61
C ILE A 215 10.87 -3.24 -11.64
N ILE A 216 9.93 -2.30 -11.79
CA ILE A 216 10.09 -1.05 -12.51
C ILE A 216 9.95 0.10 -11.50
N ILE A 217 10.75 1.15 -11.63
CA ILE A 217 10.70 2.30 -10.73
C ILE A 217 10.49 3.58 -11.52
N ASN A 218 9.46 4.33 -11.17
CA ASN A 218 9.10 5.61 -11.74
C ASN A 218 9.27 6.74 -10.72
N LYS A 219 10.14 7.67 -11.02
CA LYS A 219 10.33 8.89 -10.24
C LYS A 219 9.39 9.98 -10.74
N THR A 220 8.73 10.67 -9.83
CA THR A 220 7.84 11.80 -10.13
C THR A 220 8.25 13.03 -9.33
N PRO A 221 7.90 14.25 -9.76
CA PRO A 221 7.96 15.40 -8.88
C PRO A 221 7.02 15.19 -7.70
N GLY A 222 7.45 15.53 -6.46
CA GLY A 222 6.58 15.49 -5.28
C GLY A 222 7.25 14.93 -4.04
N ARG A 223 6.44 14.80 -2.97
CA ARG A 223 6.82 14.33 -1.65
C ARG A 223 6.13 12.99 -1.33
N HIS A 224 6.15 12.57 -0.06
CA HIS A 224 5.59 11.30 0.41
C HIS A 224 4.06 11.19 0.24
N GLY A 225 3.33 12.29 0.32
CA GLY A 225 1.87 12.26 0.23
C GLY A 225 1.38 12.14 -1.20
N ILE A 226 0.40 11.28 -1.43
CA ILE A 226 -0.35 11.23 -2.69
C ILE A 226 -1.28 12.44 -2.80
N SER A 227 -1.49 13.17 -1.69
CA SER A 227 -2.72 13.93 -1.49
C SER A 227 -2.68 15.41 -1.86
N HIS A 228 -1.55 16.04 -2.10
CA HIS A 228 -1.63 17.50 -2.14
C HIS A 228 -0.93 18.26 -3.25
N ASP A 229 0.09 17.74 -3.94
CA ASP A 229 0.83 18.66 -4.79
C ASP A 229 1.09 18.27 -6.26
N LYS A 230 0.88 17.05 -6.70
CA LYS A 230 1.07 16.67 -8.13
C LYS A 230 0.55 15.26 -8.40
N TYR A 231 -0.75 15.05 -8.19
CA TYR A 231 -1.45 13.82 -8.57
C TYR A 231 -1.28 13.46 -10.03
N ASP A 232 -1.29 14.46 -10.91
CA ASP A 232 -1.40 14.27 -12.34
C ASP A 232 -0.40 13.23 -12.83
N LYS A 233 0.86 13.28 -12.37
CA LYS A 233 1.88 12.34 -12.85
C LYS A 233 1.74 10.93 -12.27
N VAL A 234 1.34 10.80 -11.01
CA VAL A 234 1.04 9.49 -10.40
C VAL A 234 -0.18 8.88 -11.06
N CYS A 235 -1.21 9.69 -11.29
CA CYS A 235 -2.43 9.29 -11.98
C CYS A 235 -2.18 8.84 -13.42
N GLU A 236 -1.39 9.60 -14.18
CA GLU A 236 -0.99 9.26 -15.56
C GLU A 236 -0.26 7.92 -15.63
N ILE A 237 0.71 7.70 -14.74
CA ILE A 237 1.47 6.44 -14.69
C ILE A 237 0.53 5.29 -14.33
N LEU A 238 -0.32 5.48 -13.33
CA LEU A 238 -1.27 4.47 -12.87
C LEU A 238 -2.32 4.16 -13.95
N GLU A 239 -2.87 5.17 -14.60
CA GLU A 239 -3.80 5.01 -15.73
C GLU A 239 -3.15 4.20 -16.87
N LYS A 240 -1.91 4.54 -17.23
CA LYS A 240 -1.15 3.81 -18.26
C LYS A 240 -0.97 2.35 -17.89
N GLU A 241 -0.44 2.06 -16.69
CA GLU A 241 -0.20 0.71 -16.21
C GLU A 241 -1.49 -0.15 -16.16
N LEU A 242 -2.58 0.45 -15.68
CA LEU A 242 -3.87 -0.25 -15.63
C LEU A 242 -4.45 -0.52 -17.02
N ASN A 243 -4.35 0.44 -17.93
CA ASN A 243 -4.81 0.27 -19.31
C ASN A 243 -4.01 -0.79 -20.09
N GLU A 244 -2.71 -0.92 -19.83
CA GLU A 244 -1.85 -1.96 -20.40
C GLU A 244 -2.11 -3.35 -19.76
N THR A 245 -2.82 -3.40 -18.63
CA THR A 245 -3.13 -4.63 -17.88
C THR A 245 -4.49 -5.23 -18.26
N ILE A 246 -5.42 -4.42 -18.79
CA ILE A 246 -6.74 -4.84 -19.29
C ILE A 246 -6.58 -5.71 -20.55
#